data_f953931dd4532451efc2566efc505b63
#
_entry.id   f953931dd4532451efc2566efc505b63
#
_cell.length_a   1.000
_cell.length_b   1.000
_cell.length_c   1.000
_cell.angle_alpha   90.00
_cell.angle_beta   90.00
_cell.angle_gamma   90.00
#
_symmetry.space_group_name_H-M   'P 1'
#
loop_
_entity.id
_entity.type
_entity.pdbx_description
1 polymer ?
#
loop_
_entity_poly.entity_id
_entity_poly.type
_entity_poly.pdbx_seq_one_letter_code
_entity_poly.pdbx_strand_id
1 'polypeptide(L)'
;MRLGVDVGGTKIETVVLEAGGAERLRRRAYYPSRDYGAALDCLVESIRAAEAECESCTIGVCLPGYTDPRTGLVENAFNTPYNKRPLKKDLEERLKRQTRFANDANCFALSEALDGAARGARVVFGAILGTGAGGGIAVDGRVIDGLHGTAGEWGHTPLPWMTEEEYPGPRCTCGRLGCIEQFVSGPAKNRERDAMGEEAAMARFVDRLARAFSLIINVLDPDLIVVGGGMSKHDEIYSQVPALLHKHTYHPEPRTPIVPAAHGDASGVRGAAMLWPV
;
A
#
# COMPACT_ATOMS: atom_id res chain seq x y z
N MET A 1 7.12 -20.20 11.74
CA MET A 1 6.21 -19.02 11.88
C MET A 1 6.77 -17.81 11.16
N ARG A 2 5.95 -16.81 10.91
CA ARG A 2 6.32 -15.60 10.17
C ARG A 2 5.88 -14.38 10.98
N LEU A 3 6.81 -13.50 11.32
CA LEU A 3 6.55 -12.27 12.06
C LEU A 3 6.50 -11.10 11.10
N GLY A 4 5.42 -10.36 11.11
CA GLY A 4 5.24 -9.11 10.39
C GLY A 4 5.17 -7.93 11.34
N VAL A 5 5.79 -6.84 10.95
CA VAL A 5 5.76 -5.58 11.70
C VAL A 5 5.36 -4.45 10.77
N ASP A 6 4.36 -3.68 11.16
CA ASP A 6 3.97 -2.44 10.48
C ASP A 6 4.42 -1.25 11.30
N VAL A 7 5.32 -0.45 10.73
CA VAL A 7 5.94 0.72 11.39
C VAL A 7 5.29 1.99 10.89
N GLY A 8 4.34 2.51 11.66
CA GLY A 8 3.72 3.82 11.39
C GLY A 8 4.47 5.00 12.00
N GLY A 9 3.85 6.17 12.01
CA GLY A 9 4.46 7.41 12.57
C GLY A 9 4.52 7.47 14.09
N THR A 10 3.62 6.77 14.79
CA THR A 10 3.49 6.84 16.26
C THR A 10 3.24 5.47 16.89
N LYS A 11 3.00 4.46 16.08
CA LYS A 11 2.68 3.10 16.53
C LYS A 11 3.42 2.06 15.70
N ILE A 12 3.69 0.93 16.33
CA ILE A 12 4.16 -0.31 15.69
C ILE A 12 3.09 -1.36 15.92
N GLU A 13 2.69 -2.03 14.85
CA GLU A 13 1.81 -3.20 14.93
C GLU A 13 2.63 -4.45 14.58
N THR A 14 2.51 -5.48 15.39
CA THR A 14 3.23 -6.74 15.20
C THR A 14 2.24 -7.88 15.10
N VAL A 15 2.40 -8.77 14.12
CA VAL A 15 1.61 -9.98 13.96
C VAL A 15 2.52 -11.18 13.82
N VAL A 16 2.13 -12.32 14.37
CA VAL A 16 2.76 -13.62 14.10
C VAL A 16 1.75 -14.52 13.41
N LEU A 17 2.14 -15.01 12.23
CA LEU A 17 1.33 -15.92 11.44
C LEU A 17 1.93 -17.33 11.47
N GLU A 18 1.07 -18.32 11.59
CA GLU A 18 1.40 -19.73 11.38
C GLU A 18 1.63 -20.01 9.89
N ALA A 19 2.14 -21.19 9.57
CA ALA A 19 2.40 -21.60 8.17
C ALA A 19 1.14 -21.51 7.29
N GLY A 20 -0.03 -21.82 7.85
CA GLY A 20 -1.32 -21.75 7.17
C GLY A 20 -1.95 -20.34 7.09
N GLY A 21 -1.27 -19.28 7.57
CA GLY A 21 -1.78 -17.92 7.58
C GLY A 21 -2.66 -17.55 8.79
N ALA A 22 -2.95 -18.50 9.68
CA ALA A 22 -3.68 -18.21 10.92
C ALA A 22 -2.88 -17.26 11.81
N GLU A 23 -3.56 -16.30 12.40
CA GLU A 23 -2.95 -15.33 13.30
C GLU A 23 -2.83 -15.92 14.70
N ARG A 24 -1.60 -16.05 15.19
CA ARG A 24 -1.29 -16.53 16.53
C ARG A 24 -1.19 -15.41 17.55
N LEU A 25 -0.65 -14.26 17.14
CA LEU A 25 -0.39 -13.13 18.01
C LEU A 25 -0.61 -11.84 17.25
N ARG A 26 -1.20 -10.83 17.92
CA ARG A 26 -1.23 -9.43 17.46
C ARG A 26 -0.97 -8.50 18.64
N ARG A 27 -0.06 -7.54 18.44
CA ARG A 27 0.26 -6.53 19.44
C ARG A 27 0.43 -5.16 18.81
N ARG A 28 0.20 -4.13 19.62
CA ARG A 28 0.49 -2.74 19.27
C ARG A 28 1.34 -2.10 20.35
N ALA A 29 2.37 -1.39 19.93
CA ALA A 29 3.20 -0.56 20.77
C ALA A 29 3.18 0.90 20.26
N TYR A 30 3.39 1.84 21.15
CA TYR A 30 3.43 3.27 20.84
C TYR A 30 4.76 3.86 21.24
N TYR A 31 5.27 4.79 20.46
CA TYR A 31 6.54 5.46 20.69
C TYR A 31 6.48 6.96 20.39
N PRO A 32 7.38 7.79 20.95
CA PRO A 32 7.47 9.21 20.62
C PRO A 32 7.86 9.41 19.14
N SER A 33 7.02 10.09 18.37
CA SER A 33 7.06 10.14 16.90
C SER A 33 8.27 10.84 16.27
N ARG A 34 9.19 11.40 17.05
CA ARG A 34 10.32 12.22 16.53
C ARG A 34 11.70 11.74 16.94
N ASP A 35 11.81 10.75 17.79
CA ASP A 35 13.09 10.20 18.24
C ASP A 35 13.35 8.86 17.54
N TYR A 36 14.33 8.85 16.66
CA TYR A 36 14.71 7.64 15.92
C TYR A 36 15.24 6.54 16.85
N GLY A 37 16.04 6.89 17.86
CA GLY A 37 16.61 5.92 18.81
C GLY A 37 15.50 5.23 19.60
N ALA A 38 14.59 6.00 20.19
CA ALA A 38 13.46 5.47 20.95
C ALA A 38 12.51 4.63 20.05
N ALA A 39 12.29 5.04 18.80
CA ALA A 39 11.49 4.29 17.85
C ALA A 39 12.13 2.96 17.45
N LEU A 40 13.46 2.96 17.23
CA LEU A 40 14.23 1.73 16.95
C LEU A 40 14.23 0.80 18.17
N ASP A 41 14.41 1.31 19.38
CA ASP A 41 14.35 0.53 20.61
C ASP A 41 12.97 -0.14 20.76
N CYS A 42 11.88 0.63 20.58
CA CYS A 42 10.53 0.11 20.63
C CYS A 42 10.27 -0.97 19.55
N LEU A 43 10.83 -0.79 18.36
CA LEU A 43 10.73 -1.79 17.27
C LEU A 43 11.45 -3.08 17.65
N VAL A 44 12.67 -3.00 18.16
CA VAL A 44 13.46 -4.16 18.62
C VAL A 44 12.75 -4.89 19.77
N GLU A 45 12.23 -4.16 20.75
CA GLU A 45 11.50 -4.72 21.88
C GLU A 45 10.20 -5.41 21.44
N SER A 46 9.45 -4.80 20.50
CA SER A 46 8.23 -5.37 19.95
C SER A 46 8.49 -6.71 19.25
N ILE A 47 9.56 -6.78 18.47
CA ILE A 47 9.98 -8.01 17.78
C ILE A 47 10.39 -9.07 18.80
N ARG A 48 11.28 -8.76 19.75
CA ARG A 48 11.74 -9.69 20.79
C ARG A 48 10.60 -10.21 21.66
N ALA A 49 9.66 -9.33 22.03
CA ALA A 49 8.49 -9.72 22.81
C ALA A 49 7.58 -10.71 22.05
N ALA A 50 7.45 -10.53 20.72
CA ALA A 50 6.70 -11.48 19.90
C ALA A 50 7.45 -12.82 19.73
N GLU A 51 8.77 -12.76 19.55
CA GLU A 51 9.62 -13.98 19.44
C GLU A 51 9.67 -14.80 20.73
N ALA A 52 9.56 -14.16 21.90
CA ALA A 52 9.53 -14.86 23.18
C ALA A 52 8.30 -15.77 23.37
N GLU A 53 7.21 -15.49 22.64
CA GLU A 53 5.98 -16.30 22.66
C GLU A 53 5.89 -17.30 21.49
N CYS A 54 6.86 -17.24 20.60
CA CYS A 54 6.88 -18.02 19.37
C CYS A 54 8.25 -18.67 19.19
N GLU A 55 8.28 -19.88 18.66
CA GLU A 55 9.51 -20.47 18.17
C GLU A 55 10.09 -19.61 17.02
N SER A 56 11.29 -19.92 16.57
CA SER A 56 11.97 -19.18 15.50
C SER A 56 11.03 -18.79 14.33
N CYS A 57 11.01 -17.50 14.01
CA CYS A 57 10.20 -16.94 12.91
C CYS A 57 11.06 -16.07 11.98
N THR A 58 10.66 -15.97 10.72
CA THR A 58 11.20 -14.98 9.79
C THR A 58 10.61 -13.60 10.13
N ILE A 59 11.35 -12.52 9.86
CA ILE A 59 10.94 -11.15 10.20
C ILE A 59 10.79 -10.33 8.93
N GLY A 60 9.59 -9.79 8.71
CA GLY A 60 9.30 -8.80 7.68
C GLY A 60 8.79 -7.49 8.26
N VAL A 61 9.16 -6.39 7.65
CA VAL A 61 8.82 -5.03 8.09
C VAL A 61 8.14 -4.27 6.96
N CYS A 62 6.97 -3.76 7.25
CA CYS A 62 6.20 -2.86 6.42
C CYS A 62 6.41 -1.43 6.91
N LEU A 63 6.63 -0.47 6.01
CA LEU A 63 6.82 0.93 6.35
C LEU A 63 6.27 1.85 5.25
N PRO A 64 5.84 3.07 5.59
CA PRO A 64 5.55 4.09 4.59
C PRO A 64 6.84 4.53 3.89
N GLY A 65 6.73 4.96 2.63
CA GLY A 65 7.88 5.28 1.80
C GLY A 65 8.59 4.01 1.31
N TYR A 66 9.89 4.09 1.06
CA TYR A 66 10.69 2.98 0.53
C TYR A 66 12.11 2.99 1.10
N THR A 67 12.81 1.86 0.99
CA THR A 67 14.26 1.81 1.25
C THR A 67 15.00 1.94 -0.08
N ASP A 68 15.78 3.00 -0.25
CA ASP A 68 16.60 3.21 -1.46
C ASP A 68 17.63 2.07 -1.57
N PRO A 69 17.60 1.24 -2.62
CA PRO A 69 18.49 0.09 -2.75
C PRO A 69 19.98 0.46 -2.84
N ARG A 70 20.28 1.70 -3.25
CA ARG A 70 21.66 2.19 -3.43
C ARG A 70 22.26 2.70 -2.13
N THR A 71 21.46 3.39 -1.30
CA THR A 71 21.95 4.03 -0.06
C THR A 71 21.59 3.23 1.19
N GLY A 72 20.57 2.37 1.13
CA GLY A 72 19.99 1.68 2.27
C GLY A 72 19.17 2.59 3.20
N LEU A 73 18.95 3.85 2.82
CA LEU A 73 18.18 4.80 3.63
C LEU A 73 16.68 4.69 3.32
N VAL A 74 15.87 4.89 4.34
CA VAL A 74 14.42 5.06 4.20
C VAL A 74 14.13 6.43 3.61
N GLU A 75 13.33 6.46 2.56
CA GLU A 75 12.97 7.66 1.81
C GLU A 75 11.44 7.86 1.80
N ASN A 76 11.00 9.11 1.70
CA ASN A 76 9.58 9.51 1.61
C ASN A 76 8.69 9.07 2.79
N ALA A 77 9.28 8.73 3.92
CA ALA A 77 8.57 8.38 5.16
C ALA A 77 8.38 9.62 6.07
N PHE A 78 7.86 10.71 5.52
CA PHE A 78 7.89 12.07 6.12
C PHE A 78 7.26 12.18 7.51
N ASN A 79 6.25 11.40 7.82
CA ASN A 79 5.56 11.43 9.12
C ASN A 79 6.10 10.39 10.11
N THR A 80 7.34 9.91 9.89
CA THR A 80 7.97 8.93 10.75
C THR A 80 9.37 9.37 11.16
N PRO A 81 9.94 8.86 12.27
CA PRO A 81 11.33 9.13 12.65
C PRO A 81 12.34 8.39 11.77
N TYR A 82 11.89 7.53 10.88
CA TYR A 82 12.74 6.66 10.06
C TYR A 82 13.21 7.32 8.76
N ASN A 83 12.60 8.43 8.34
CA ASN A 83 12.96 9.11 7.09
C ASN A 83 14.44 9.51 7.08
N LYS A 84 15.15 9.20 5.99
CA LYS A 84 16.60 9.43 5.85
C LYS A 84 17.46 8.65 6.87
N ARG A 85 16.96 7.52 7.38
CA ARG A 85 17.69 6.67 8.33
C ARG A 85 17.96 5.28 7.74
N PRO A 86 19.08 4.62 8.13
CA PRO A 86 19.43 3.27 7.67
C PRO A 86 18.71 2.19 8.50
N LEU A 87 17.37 2.29 8.61
CA LEU A 87 16.55 1.49 9.52
C LEU A 87 16.81 -0.01 9.41
N LYS A 88 16.90 -0.53 8.18
CA LYS A 88 17.14 -1.95 7.96
C LYS A 88 18.46 -2.40 8.57
N LYS A 89 19.54 -1.66 8.29
CA LYS A 89 20.87 -1.95 8.80
C LYS A 89 20.89 -1.92 10.34
N ASP A 90 20.37 -0.85 10.93
CA ASP A 90 20.38 -0.67 12.39
C ASP A 90 19.54 -1.73 13.10
N LEU A 91 18.39 -2.11 12.51
CA LEU A 91 17.55 -3.19 13.03
C LEU A 91 18.26 -4.55 12.97
N GLU A 92 18.87 -4.90 11.83
CA GLU A 92 19.61 -6.16 11.66
C GLU A 92 20.84 -6.24 12.58
N GLU A 93 21.54 -5.13 12.82
CA GLU A 93 22.65 -5.04 13.78
C GLU A 93 22.18 -5.30 15.22
N ARG A 94 21.01 -4.77 15.61
CA ARG A 94 20.44 -4.96 16.95
C ARG A 94 19.87 -6.37 17.18
N LEU A 95 19.24 -6.92 16.16
CA LEU A 95 18.63 -8.26 16.24
C LEU A 95 19.64 -9.40 15.99
N LYS A 96 20.77 -9.10 15.33
CA LYS A 96 21.73 -10.10 14.80
C LYS A 96 21.09 -11.09 13.84
N ARG A 97 20.10 -10.61 13.06
CA ARG A 97 19.31 -11.41 12.14
C ARG A 97 18.94 -10.60 10.89
N GLN A 98 18.74 -11.32 9.79
CA GLN A 98 18.24 -10.73 8.55
C GLN A 98 16.76 -10.39 8.66
N THR A 99 16.38 -9.31 8.01
CA THR A 99 15.00 -8.84 7.90
C THR A 99 14.66 -8.50 6.44
N ARG A 100 13.38 -8.57 6.07
CA ARG A 100 12.90 -8.09 4.79
C ARG A 100 12.03 -6.86 4.99
N PHE A 101 12.18 -5.89 4.10
CA PHE A 101 11.45 -4.63 4.14
C PHE A 101 10.68 -4.45 2.84
N ALA A 102 9.47 -3.92 2.94
CA ALA A 102 8.70 -3.44 1.80
C ALA A 102 7.84 -2.23 2.18
N ASN A 103 7.43 -1.49 1.16
CA ASN A 103 6.44 -0.43 1.30
C ASN A 103 5.08 -0.99 1.76
N ASP A 104 4.26 -0.16 2.43
CA ASP A 104 2.94 -0.53 2.95
C ASP A 104 1.98 -1.01 1.85
N ALA A 105 1.95 -0.37 0.69
CA ALA A 105 1.12 -0.79 -0.42
C ALA A 105 1.62 -2.10 -1.06
N ASN A 106 2.93 -2.33 -1.08
CA ASN A 106 3.50 -3.60 -1.52
C ASN A 106 3.16 -4.74 -0.57
N CYS A 107 3.24 -4.51 0.74
CA CYS A 107 2.79 -5.48 1.75
C CYS A 107 1.29 -5.76 1.62
N PHE A 108 0.48 -4.71 1.38
CA PHE A 108 -0.95 -4.85 1.12
C PHE A 108 -1.21 -5.77 -0.08
N ALA A 109 -0.61 -5.49 -1.23
CA ALA A 109 -0.79 -6.29 -2.45
C ALA A 109 -0.36 -7.75 -2.24
N LEU A 110 0.76 -7.97 -1.53
CA LEU A 110 1.27 -9.32 -1.21
C LEU A 110 0.31 -10.10 -0.32
N SER A 111 -0.22 -9.48 0.74
CA SER A 111 -1.19 -10.12 1.62
C SER A 111 -2.43 -10.56 0.85
N GLU A 112 -2.99 -9.65 0.05
CA GLU A 112 -4.19 -9.95 -0.72
C GLU A 112 -3.95 -11.01 -1.81
N ALA A 113 -2.74 -11.07 -2.39
CA ALA A 113 -2.36 -12.08 -3.37
C ALA A 113 -2.17 -13.49 -2.76
N LEU A 114 -1.66 -13.58 -1.51
CA LEU A 114 -1.31 -14.86 -0.92
C LEU A 114 -2.45 -15.50 -0.11
N ASP A 115 -3.21 -14.69 0.66
CA ASP A 115 -4.27 -15.24 1.51
C ASP A 115 -5.55 -14.36 1.56
N GLY A 116 -5.62 -13.30 0.75
CA GLY A 116 -6.75 -12.38 0.69
C GLY A 116 -7.63 -12.53 -0.54
N ALA A 117 -8.21 -11.41 -0.97
CA ALA A 117 -9.19 -11.34 -2.05
C ALA A 117 -8.65 -11.75 -3.43
N ALA A 118 -7.33 -11.68 -3.62
CA ALA A 118 -6.65 -12.04 -4.88
C ALA A 118 -5.95 -13.41 -4.81
N ARG A 119 -6.30 -14.25 -3.86
CA ARG A 119 -5.67 -15.57 -3.72
C ARG A 119 -5.82 -16.41 -4.99
N GLY A 120 -4.70 -16.85 -5.55
CA GLY A 120 -4.63 -17.63 -6.78
C GLY A 120 -4.45 -16.79 -8.06
N ALA A 121 -4.54 -15.48 -7.99
CA ALA A 121 -4.18 -14.59 -9.11
C ALA A 121 -2.65 -14.52 -9.24
N ARG A 122 -2.17 -14.43 -10.48
CA ARG A 122 -0.75 -14.36 -10.80
C ARG A 122 -0.21 -12.94 -10.72
N VAL A 123 -0.94 -11.99 -11.31
CA VAL A 123 -0.57 -10.56 -11.33
C VAL A 123 -1.64 -9.78 -10.58
N VAL A 124 -1.28 -9.20 -9.45
CA VAL A 124 -2.18 -8.45 -8.58
C VAL A 124 -1.71 -7.01 -8.45
N PHE A 125 -2.64 -6.07 -8.68
CA PHE A 125 -2.44 -4.68 -8.33
C PHE A 125 -3.25 -4.35 -7.07
N GLY A 126 -2.56 -3.98 -6.00
CA GLY A 126 -3.18 -3.50 -4.77
C GLY A 126 -3.26 -1.97 -4.77
N ALA A 127 -4.46 -1.40 -4.76
CA ALA A 127 -4.69 0.04 -4.68
C ALA A 127 -5.16 0.43 -3.28
N ILE A 128 -4.40 1.27 -2.58
CA ILE A 128 -4.81 1.83 -1.28
C ILE A 128 -5.35 3.24 -1.52
N LEU A 129 -6.66 3.40 -1.38
CA LEU A 129 -7.35 4.67 -1.53
C LEU A 129 -7.80 5.20 -0.14
N GLY A 130 -7.06 6.14 0.38
CA GLY A 130 -7.29 6.72 1.72
C GLY A 130 -7.00 8.21 1.75
N THR A 131 -6.13 8.66 2.65
CA THR A 131 -5.61 10.05 2.67
C THR A 131 -4.82 10.37 1.41
N GLY A 132 -4.17 9.36 0.83
CA GLY A 132 -3.49 9.39 -0.46
C GLY A 132 -4.00 8.30 -1.38
N ALA A 133 -3.25 8.05 -2.47
CA ALA A 133 -3.46 6.97 -3.42
C ALA A 133 -2.16 6.20 -3.60
N GLY A 134 -1.97 5.16 -2.79
CA GLY A 134 -0.84 4.23 -2.89
C GLY A 134 -1.13 3.04 -3.80
N GLY A 135 -0.09 2.36 -4.25
CA GLY A 135 -0.23 1.12 -5.00
C GLY A 135 0.95 0.17 -4.81
N GLY A 136 0.65 -1.12 -4.86
CA GLY A 136 1.63 -2.19 -4.79
C GLY A 136 1.37 -3.24 -5.87
N ILE A 137 2.43 -3.91 -6.28
CA ILE A 137 2.37 -4.93 -7.33
C ILE A 137 2.89 -6.24 -6.77
N ALA A 138 2.10 -7.30 -6.90
CA ALA A 138 2.52 -8.66 -6.61
C ALA A 138 2.41 -9.53 -7.86
N VAL A 139 3.48 -10.24 -8.20
CA VAL A 139 3.53 -11.18 -9.34
C VAL A 139 4.03 -12.52 -8.84
N ASP A 140 3.30 -13.59 -9.15
CA ASP A 140 3.61 -14.95 -8.69
C ASP A 140 3.87 -15.02 -7.18
N GLY A 141 3.07 -14.30 -6.39
CA GLY A 141 3.18 -14.25 -4.92
C GLY A 141 4.43 -13.52 -4.40
N ARG A 142 5.02 -12.63 -5.20
CA ARG A 142 6.19 -11.83 -4.84
C ARG A 142 5.96 -10.37 -5.14
N VAL A 143 6.44 -9.51 -4.26
CA VAL A 143 6.42 -8.05 -4.45
C VAL A 143 7.36 -7.66 -5.60
N ILE A 144 6.94 -6.70 -6.40
CA ILE A 144 7.77 -6.01 -7.37
C ILE A 144 8.16 -4.64 -6.77
N ASP A 145 9.38 -4.56 -6.24
CA ASP A 145 9.92 -3.30 -5.69
C ASP A 145 10.42 -2.35 -6.78
N GLY A 146 10.89 -2.90 -7.90
CA GLY A 146 11.54 -2.14 -8.97
C GLY A 146 12.98 -1.74 -8.65
N LEU A 147 13.65 -1.14 -9.63
CA LEU A 147 15.08 -0.74 -9.53
C LEU A 147 15.32 0.29 -8.41
N HIS A 148 14.35 1.17 -8.19
CA HIS A 148 14.46 2.27 -7.22
C HIS A 148 13.67 2.02 -5.93
N GLY A 149 13.00 0.87 -5.80
CA GLY A 149 12.10 0.59 -4.67
C GLY A 149 10.78 1.35 -4.72
N THR A 150 10.39 1.88 -5.89
CA THR A 150 9.22 2.75 -6.08
C THR A 150 8.22 2.21 -7.11
N ALA A 151 8.25 0.91 -7.40
CA ALA A 151 7.24 0.33 -8.27
C ALA A 151 5.86 0.42 -7.57
N GLY A 152 4.83 0.76 -8.35
CA GLY A 152 3.49 0.95 -7.79
C GLY A 152 3.12 2.37 -7.37
N GLU A 153 4.02 3.36 -7.52
CA GLU A 153 3.78 4.78 -7.21
C GLU A 153 2.85 5.46 -8.24
N TRP A 154 1.76 4.80 -8.60
CA TRP A 154 0.78 5.25 -9.59
C TRP A 154 0.06 6.54 -9.20
N GLY A 155 -0.15 6.73 -7.90
CA GLY A 155 -0.78 7.92 -7.35
C GLY A 155 -0.03 9.21 -7.68
N HIS A 156 1.27 9.12 -7.99
CA HIS A 156 2.13 10.23 -8.37
C HIS A 156 2.37 10.36 -9.89
N THR A 157 1.65 9.61 -10.70
CA THR A 157 1.54 9.86 -12.15
C THR A 157 0.42 10.86 -12.45
N PRO A 158 0.47 11.60 -13.57
CA PRO A 158 -0.62 12.49 -13.96
C PRO A 158 -1.92 11.71 -14.16
N LEU A 159 -3.08 12.31 -13.80
CA LEU A 159 -4.37 11.72 -14.12
C LEU A 159 -4.50 11.58 -15.65
N PRO A 160 -4.78 10.37 -16.18
CA PRO A 160 -4.93 10.20 -17.61
C PRO A 160 -6.15 10.95 -18.16
N TRP A 161 -6.05 11.43 -19.39
CA TRP A 161 -7.15 12.07 -20.14
C TRP A 161 -7.86 13.17 -19.32
N MET A 162 -7.06 14.05 -18.70
CA MET A 162 -7.61 15.23 -18.02
C MET A 162 -8.47 16.05 -18.95
N THR A 163 -9.62 16.49 -18.45
CA THR A 163 -10.44 17.50 -19.13
C THR A 163 -9.79 18.89 -19.01
N GLU A 164 -10.29 19.87 -19.78
CA GLU A 164 -9.81 21.25 -19.67
C GLU A 164 -10.02 21.82 -18.25
N GLU A 165 -11.12 21.45 -17.56
CA GLU A 165 -11.38 21.85 -16.18
C GLU A 165 -10.43 21.20 -15.15
N GLU A 166 -9.89 20.04 -15.46
CA GLU A 166 -8.98 19.32 -14.58
C GLU A 166 -7.53 19.75 -14.76
N TYR A 167 -7.15 20.30 -15.93
CA TYR A 167 -5.80 20.69 -16.24
C TYR A 167 -5.45 22.09 -15.69
N PRO A 168 -4.24 22.31 -15.11
CA PRO A 168 -3.12 21.34 -14.91
C PRO A 168 -3.26 20.49 -13.64
N GLY A 169 -4.37 20.61 -12.93
CA GLY A 169 -4.68 19.91 -11.70
C GLY A 169 -4.03 20.49 -10.43
N PRO A 170 -4.47 20.04 -9.26
CA PRO A 170 -3.94 20.51 -7.99
C PRO A 170 -2.48 20.11 -7.79
N ARG A 171 -1.77 20.90 -6.94
CA ARG A 171 -0.39 20.60 -6.55
C ARG A 171 -0.37 19.39 -5.62
N CYS A 172 0.46 18.42 -5.94
CA CYS A 172 0.71 17.23 -5.14
C CYS A 172 1.87 17.46 -4.15
N THR A 173 1.89 16.70 -3.07
CA THR A 173 2.99 16.67 -2.09
C THR A 173 4.33 16.30 -2.71
N CYS A 174 4.35 15.53 -3.81
CA CYS A 174 5.56 15.23 -4.58
C CYS A 174 6.11 16.42 -5.40
N GLY A 175 5.44 17.59 -5.34
CA GLY A 175 5.86 18.82 -6.02
C GLY A 175 5.29 19.00 -7.43
N ARG A 176 4.70 17.97 -8.04
CA ARG A 176 4.09 18.01 -9.39
C ARG A 176 2.64 18.47 -9.34
N LEU A 177 2.07 18.78 -10.49
CA LEU A 177 0.65 19.12 -10.65
C LEU A 177 -0.10 17.90 -11.24
N GLY A 178 -1.38 17.77 -10.89
CA GLY A 178 -2.29 16.85 -11.56
C GLY A 178 -2.04 15.37 -11.29
N CYS A 179 -1.36 15.00 -10.21
CA CYS A 179 -1.18 13.59 -9.82
C CYS A 179 -2.53 12.92 -9.53
N ILE A 180 -2.67 11.64 -9.88
CA ILE A 180 -3.87 10.81 -9.64
C ILE A 180 -4.36 10.95 -8.19
N GLU A 181 -3.45 10.95 -7.21
CA GLU A 181 -3.77 11.12 -5.78
C GLU A 181 -4.63 12.35 -5.50
N GLN A 182 -4.42 13.43 -6.24
CA GLN A 182 -5.14 14.69 -6.06
C GLN A 182 -6.60 14.64 -6.55
N PHE A 183 -6.98 13.53 -7.20
CA PHE A 183 -8.32 13.32 -7.77
C PHE A 183 -9.05 12.11 -7.19
N VAL A 184 -8.31 11.05 -6.76
CA VAL A 184 -8.93 9.79 -6.31
C VAL A 184 -8.68 9.47 -4.82
N SER A 185 -8.16 10.41 -4.03
CA SER A 185 -8.06 10.25 -2.58
C SER A 185 -9.31 10.72 -1.84
N GLY A 186 -9.47 10.31 -0.59
CA GLY A 186 -10.57 10.78 0.27
C GLY A 186 -10.63 12.30 0.42
N PRO A 187 -9.52 13.02 0.71
CA PRO A 187 -9.49 14.48 0.71
C PRO A 187 -9.90 15.10 -0.61
N ALA A 188 -9.51 14.52 -1.74
CA ALA A 188 -9.90 14.99 -3.07
C ALA A 188 -11.41 14.91 -3.27
N LYS A 189 -12.02 13.76 -2.98
CA LYS A 189 -13.46 13.54 -3.05
C LYS A 189 -14.23 14.47 -2.11
N ASN A 190 -13.72 14.69 -0.89
CA ASN A 190 -14.35 15.58 0.08
C ASN A 190 -14.36 17.05 -0.38
N ARG A 191 -13.28 17.55 -0.98
CA ARG A 191 -13.24 18.91 -1.55
C ARG A 191 -14.32 19.10 -2.62
N GLU A 192 -14.55 18.11 -3.46
CA GLU A 192 -15.58 18.16 -4.49
C GLU A 192 -16.99 18.04 -3.90
N ARG A 193 -17.17 17.17 -2.90
CA ARG A 193 -18.45 17.08 -2.17
C ARG A 193 -18.86 18.44 -1.60
N ASP A 194 -17.94 19.15 -1.01
CA ASP A 194 -18.22 20.46 -0.39
C ASP A 194 -18.56 21.54 -1.45
N ALA A 195 -18.09 21.36 -2.69
CA ALA A 195 -18.34 22.28 -3.81
C ALA A 195 -19.64 21.97 -4.61
N MET A 196 -19.95 20.67 -4.81
CA MET A 196 -21.03 20.25 -5.74
C MET A 196 -22.01 19.21 -5.19
N GLY A 197 -21.85 18.80 -3.93
CA GLY A 197 -22.66 17.75 -3.30
C GLY A 197 -22.14 16.34 -3.50
N GLU A 198 -22.66 15.41 -2.70
CA GLU A 198 -22.16 14.04 -2.59
C GLU A 198 -22.28 13.24 -3.90
N GLU A 199 -23.45 13.29 -4.54
CA GLU A 199 -23.72 12.51 -5.76
C GLU A 199 -22.82 12.93 -6.92
N ALA A 200 -22.68 14.23 -7.18
CA ALA A 200 -21.83 14.74 -8.25
C ALA A 200 -20.34 14.49 -7.96
N ALA A 201 -19.90 14.63 -6.71
CA ALA A 201 -18.54 14.33 -6.32
C ALA A 201 -18.21 12.86 -6.47
N MET A 202 -19.14 11.95 -6.13
CA MET A 202 -18.96 10.51 -6.30
C MET A 202 -18.91 10.14 -7.79
N ALA A 203 -19.76 10.70 -8.62
CA ALA A 203 -19.74 10.46 -10.06
C ALA A 203 -18.38 10.86 -10.69
N ARG A 204 -17.85 12.04 -10.31
CA ARG A 204 -16.51 12.48 -10.75
C ARG A 204 -15.40 11.57 -10.22
N PHE A 205 -15.48 11.16 -8.96
CA PHE A 205 -14.53 10.22 -8.36
C PHE A 205 -14.47 8.90 -9.12
N VAL A 206 -15.65 8.32 -9.44
CA VAL A 206 -15.78 7.07 -10.19
C VAL A 206 -15.18 7.20 -11.60
N ASP A 207 -15.48 8.29 -12.32
CA ASP A 207 -14.93 8.52 -13.66
C ASP A 207 -13.38 8.63 -13.62
N ARG A 208 -12.84 9.40 -12.69
CA ARG A 208 -11.40 9.57 -12.52
C ARG A 208 -10.70 8.28 -12.11
N LEU A 209 -11.35 7.50 -11.24
CA LEU A 209 -10.81 6.22 -10.81
C LEU A 209 -10.81 5.22 -11.98
N ALA A 210 -11.84 5.22 -12.83
CA ALA A 210 -11.87 4.40 -14.03
C ALA A 210 -10.72 4.75 -14.98
N ARG A 211 -10.46 6.05 -15.21
CA ARG A 211 -9.30 6.51 -16.00
C ARG A 211 -7.97 6.06 -15.39
N ALA A 212 -7.82 6.23 -14.08
CA ALA A 212 -6.62 5.86 -13.35
C ALA A 212 -6.37 4.33 -13.37
N PHE A 213 -7.41 3.51 -13.18
CA PHE A 213 -7.29 2.05 -13.29
C PHE A 213 -7.06 1.59 -14.73
N SER A 214 -7.61 2.28 -15.72
CA SER A 214 -7.32 1.98 -17.13
C SER A 214 -5.85 2.14 -17.47
N LEU A 215 -5.13 3.10 -16.87
CA LEU A 215 -3.68 3.21 -16.99
C LEU A 215 -2.99 1.93 -16.47
N ILE A 216 -3.40 1.45 -15.30
CA ILE A 216 -2.83 0.24 -14.72
C ILE A 216 -3.13 -0.99 -15.58
N ILE A 217 -4.36 -1.12 -16.07
CA ILE A 217 -4.75 -2.22 -16.96
C ILE A 217 -3.93 -2.17 -18.25
N ASN A 218 -3.79 -1.01 -18.89
CA ASN A 218 -3.04 -0.87 -20.14
C ASN A 218 -1.52 -1.14 -19.99
N VAL A 219 -0.94 -0.97 -18.80
CA VAL A 219 0.51 -1.11 -18.58
C VAL A 219 0.88 -2.45 -17.93
N LEU A 220 0.08 -2.92 -16.98
CA LEU A 220 0.38 -4.09 -16.18
C LEU A 220 -0.47 -5.32 -16.56
N ASP A 221 -1.68 -5.09 -17.08
CA ASP A 221 -2.69 -6.12 -17.40
C ASP A 221 -2.89 -7.11 -16.23
N PRO A 222 -3.26 -6.63 -15.03
CA PRO A 222 -3.36 -7.47 -13.86
C PRO A 222 -4.56 -8.41 -13.95
N ASP A 223 -4.41 -9.62 -13.37
CA ASP A 223 -5.53 -10.56 -13.24
C ASP A 223 -6.64 -9.98 -12.35
N LEU A 224 -6.26 -9.07 -11.41
CA LEU A 224 -7.19 -8.51 -10.44
C LEU A 224 -6.63 -7.23 -9.81
N ILE A 225 -7.53 -6.26 -9.54
CA ILE A 225 -7.24 -5.06 -8.75
C ILE A 225 -7.95 -5.20 -7.40
N VAL A 226 -7.18 -5.17 -6.30
CA VAL A 226 -7.72 -5.13 -4.93
C VAL A 226 -7.70 -3.70 -4.42
N VAL A 227 -8.82 -3.23 -3.88
CA VAL A 227 -8.95 -1.88 -3.33
C VAL A 227 -9.01 -1.92 -1.81
N GLY A 228 -8.08 -1.23 -1.16
CA GLY A 228 -8.04 -1.01 0.28
C GLY A 228 -8.12 0.47 0.65
N GLY A 229 -7.97 0.76 1.95
CA GLY A 229 -8.07 2.10 2.50
C GLY A 229 -9.52 2.56 2.72
N GLY A 230 -9.68 3.76 3.27
CA GLY A 230 -11.01 4.27 3.68
C GLY A 230 -12.03 4.39 2.56
N MET A 231 -11.57 4.65 1.33
CA MET A 231 -12.44 4.77 0.16
C MET A 231 -12.96 3.42 -0.34
N SER A 232 -12.33 2.30 0.01
CA SER A 232 -12.77 0.95 -0.40
C SER A 232 -14.17 0.57 0.10
N LYS A 233 -14.76 1.35 1.00
CA LYS A 233 -16.11 1.14 1.55
C LYS A 233 -17.21 1.67 0.64
N HIS A 234 -16.89 2.36 -0.45
CA HIS A 234 -17.85 2.87 -1.41
C HIS A 234 -18.18 1.83 -2.47
N ASP A 235 -19.41 1.33 -2.46
CA ASP A 235 -19.89 0.30 -3.39
C ASP A 235 -19.84 0.74 -4.87
N GLU A 236 -19.88 2.04 -5.11
CA GLU A 236 -19.78 2.64 -6.44
C GLU A 236 -18.46 2.28 -7.14
N ILE A 237 -17.38 2.06 -6.39
CA ILE A 237 -16.10 1.61 -6.95
C ILE A 237 -16.28 0.27 -7.68
N TYR A 238 -17.02 -0.65 -7.10
CA TYR A 238 -17.16 -2.00 -7.60
C TYR A 238 -18.30 -2.15 -8.62
N SER A 239 -19.34 -1.33 -8.49
CA SER A 239 -20.51 -1.39 -9.35
C SER A 239 -20.41 -0.49 -10.60
N GLN A 240 -19.75 0.66 -10.51
CA GLN A 240 -19.74 1.65 -11.59
C GLN A 240 -18.39 1.75 -12.33
N VAL A 241 -17.24 1.65 -11.64
CA VAL A 241 -15.93 1.77 -12.28
C VAL A 241 -15.71 0.73 -13.38
N PRO A 242 -16.04 -0.57 -13.20
CA PRO A 242 -15.85 -1.57 -14.26
C PRO A 242 -16.58 -1.23 -15.56
N ALA A 243 -17.78 -0.64 -15.47
CA ALA A 243 -18.57 -0.26 -16.64
C ALA A 243 -17.96 0.89 -17.47
N LEU A 244 -17.01 1.64 -16.89
CA LEU A 244 -16.36 2.76 -17.56
C LEU A 244 -14.98 2.41 -18.14
N LEU A 245 -14.38 1.30 -17.75
CA LEU A 245 -13.02 0.92 -18.15
C LEU A 245 -12.86 0.84 -19.68
N HIS A 246 -13.86 0.30 -20.39
CA HIS A 246 -13.83 0.15 -21.84
C HIS A 246 -13.61 1.45 -22.62
N LYS A 247 -13.89 2.61 -22.00
CA LYS A 247 -13.69 3.93 -22.60
C LYS A 247 -12.20 4.31 -22.70
N HIS A 248 -11.35 3.69 -21.89
CA HIS A 248 -9.97 4.13 -21.69
C HIS A 248 -8.95 2.99 -21.77
N THR A 249 -9.37 1.73 -21.84
CA THR A 249 -8.48 0.59 -22.02
C THR A 249 -8.22 0.32 -23.49
N TYR A 250 -7.03 -0.21 -23.81
CA TYR A 250 -6.70 -0.65 -25.16
C TYR A 250 -7.57 -1.86 -25.58
N HIS A 251 -7.82 -2.78 -24.64
CA HIS A 251 -8.75 -3.88 -24.88
C HIS A 251 -10.19 -3.36 -24.85
N PRO A 252 -11.01 -3.62 -25.88
CA PRO A 252 -12.38 -3.06 -25.98
C PRO A 252 -13.32 -3.60 -24.89
N GLU A 253 -13.04 -4.78 -24.36
CA GLU A 253 -13.83 -5.44 -23.31
C GLU A 253 -12.93 -5.86 -22.15
N PRO A 254 -12.47 -4.90 -21.30
CA PRO A 254 -11.62 -5.23 -20.16
C PRO A 254 -12.39 -6.09 -19.15
N ARG A 255 -11.74 -7.15 -18.67
CA ARG A 255 -12.36 -8.11 -17.72
C ARG A 255 -11.66 -8.14 -16.36
N THR A 256 -10.70 -7.27 -16.13
CA THR A 256 -9.98 -7.19 -14.86
C THR A 256 -10.95 -6.90 -13.71
N PRO A 257 -11.18 -7.83 -12.77
CA PRO A 257 -12.06 -7.60 -11.64
C PRO A 257 -11.48 -6.54 -10.71
N ILE A 258 -12.36 -5.74 -10.12
CA ILE A 258 -12.02 -4.79 -9.05
C ILE A 258 -12.78 -5.26 -7.82
N VAL A 259 -12.04 -5.58 -6.74
CA VAL A 259 -12.64 -6.18 -5.53
C VAL A 259 -12.15 -5.48 -4.26
N PRO A 260 -12.95 -5.49 -3.18
CA PRO A 260 -12.51 -4.99 -1.88
C PRO A 260 -11.46 -5.92 -1.25
N ALA A 261 -10.59 -5.35 -0.43
CA ALA A 261 -9.61 -6.09 0.35
C ALA A 261 -10.27 -7.02 1.36
N ALA A 262 -9.74 -8.24 1.50
CA ALA A 262 -10.26 -9.22 2.44
C ALA A 262 -9.87 -8.91 3.91
N HIS A 263 -8.66 -8.36 4.12
CA HIS A 263 -8.11 -8.13 5.47
C HIS A 263 -8.17 -6.66 5.92
N GLY A 264 -8.61 -5.75 5.05
CA GLY A 264 -8.76 -4.33 5.36
C GLY A 264 -7.45 -3.71 5.89
N ASP A 265 -7.51 -3.04 7.04
CA ASP A 265 -6.33 -2.37 7.65
C ASP A 265 -5.24 -3.35 8.11
N ALA A 266 -5.55 -4.65 8.21
CA ALA A 266 -4.59 -5.67 8.62
C ALA A 266 -3.70 -6.18 7.48
N SER A 267 -4.01 -5.86 6.22
CA SER A 267 -3.28 -6.40 5.06
C SER A 267 -1.80 -6.01 5.06
N GLY A 268 -1.46 -4.78 5.49
CA GLY A 268 -0.07 -4.32 5.55
C GLY A 268 0.81 -5.18 6.45
N VAL A 269 0.43 -5.35 7.72
CA VAL A 269 1.21 -6.12 8.69
C VAL A 269 1.23 -7.63 8.36
N ARG A 270 0.15 -8.17 7.77
CA ARG A 270 0.11 -9.56 7.27
C ARG A 270 1.07 -9.74 6.10
N GLY A 271 1.05 -8.82 5.13
CA GLY A 271 1.97 -8.82 3.99
C GLY A 271 3.43 -8.73 4.42
N ALA A 272 3.73 -7.93 5.45
CA ALA A 272 5.08 -7.92 6.03
C ALA A 272 5.52 -9.32 6.49
N ALA A 273 4.67 -10.05 7.20
CA ALA A 273 4.96 -11.43 7.62
C ALA A 273 5.21 -12.38 6.43
N MET A 274 4.66 -12.05 5.26
CA MET A 274 4.71 -12.88 4.05
C MET A 274 5.87 -12.51 3.09
N LEU A 275 6.73 -11.54 3.43
CA LEU A 275 7.84 -11.13 2.58
C LEU A 275 8.90 -12.23 2.35
N TRP A 276 8.95 -13.24 3.21
CA TRP A 276 9.82 -14.38 3.03
C TRP A 276 9.08 -15.50 2.26
N PRO A 277 9.71 -16.07 1.23
CA PRO A 277 9.11 -17.20 0.53
C PRO A 277 8.89 -18.37 1.48
N VAL A 278 7.84 -19.12 1.21
CA VAL A 278 7.51 -20.37 1.93
C VAL A 278 8.43 -21.49 1.46
#